data_b6b8bc451cd6051f9b865f970515cbbb
#
_entry.id   b6b8bc451cd6051f9b865f970515cbbb
#
_cell.length_a   1.000
_cell.length_b   1.000
_cell.length_c   1.000
_cell.angle_alpha   90.00
_cell.angle_beta   90.00
_cell.angle_gamma   90.00
#
_symmetry.space_group_name_H-M   'P 1'
#
loop_
_entity.id
_entity.type
_entity.pdbx_description
1 polymer ?
#
loop_
_entity_poly.entity_id
_entity_poly.type
_entity_poly.pdbx_seq_one_letter_code
_entity_poly.pdbx_strand_id
1 'polypeptide(L)'
;MVDLFQPYAMNGITLRNRIVMAPMTRSRAPHDAADTMTALYYAQRATAGLIVSEGTPISREGQGYLFNPGIFTDAQVAGWRLATDSVRAVGGRMFAQLWHVGRVSHTSLQADGAAPVSASSKRAEGAVAFAYDEAGQPGFVPTSTPRALSTEEVQRIVQDFANAADNAVRAGFDGVEIHAANGYLFEQFLNPLVNDRSDAYSNSLENRIRFTVEVVDAIVSRIGAGRVGIRISPYGQLFDMPPYDDTLDTYRALSAQLGKRGIAYVHVMDQSNYAMKGRDSPEAGPQSASARTEELLRKIKGEIGSTALILAGAMTLARAQELVDAGLIDLAAFGQPFIANPDLVARLQQGLPLAEPVRETYYGGGAEGYIDYPPYRNEQ
;
A
#
# COMPACT_ATOMS: atom_id res chain seq x y z
N MET A 1 -15.98 23.77 7.87
CA MET A 1 -15.09 22.76 8.50
C MET A 1 -15.77 21.41 8.37
N VAL A 2 -15.16 20.48 7.66
CA VAL A 2 -15.67 19.11 7.47
C VAL A 2 -15.32 18.29 8.71
N ASP A 3 -16.30 17.61 9.31
CA ASP A 3 -16.01 16.74 10.46
C ASP A 3 -15.42 15.40 9.97
N LEU A 4 -14.17 15.12 10.36
CA LEU A 4 -13.45 13.89 9.99
C LEU A 4 -14.09 12.63 10.59
N PHE A 5 -14.88 12.75 11.61
CA PHE A 5 -15.50 11.64 12.33
C PHE A 5 -16.93 11.31 11.86
N GLN A 6 -17.47 12.08 10.90
CA GLN A 6 -18.75 11.80 10.27
C GLN A 6 -18.64 10.78 9.13
N PRO A 7 -19.70 10.03 8.84
CA PRO A 7 -19.71 9.08 7.72
C PRO A 7 -19.35 9.73 6.38
N TYR A 8 -18.65 8.94 5.55
CA TYR A 8 -18.26 9.31 4.20
C TYR A 8 -18.74 8.27 3.18
N ALA A 9 -19.44 8.74 2.12
CA ALA A 9 -19.84 7.87 1.01
C ALA A 9 -18.71 7.78 -0.03
N MET A 10 -18.11 6.62 -0.17
CA MET A 10 -17.03 6.33 -1.09
C MET A 10 -17.51 5.33 -2.15
N ASN A 11 -17.89 5.84 -3.31
CA ASN A 11 -18.26 5.05 -4.50
C ASN A 11 -19.08 3.76 -4.18
N GLY A 12 -20.22 3.93 -3.48
CA GLY A 12 -21.11 2.82 -3.12
C GLY A 12 -20.81 2.13 -1.78
N ILE A 13 -19.72 2.49 -1.12
CA ILE A 13 -19.38 2.02 0.23
C ILE A 13 -19.51 3.19 1.21
N THR A 14 -20.25 3.00 2.30
CA THR A 14 -20.29 3.99 3.38
C THR A 14 -19.26 3.65 4.45
N LEU A 15 -18.34 4.57 4.67
CA LEU A 15 -17.35 4.53 5.75
C LEU A 15 -17.90 5.27 6.97
N ARG A 16 -17.61 4.80 8.19
CA ARG A 16 -18.11 5.40 9.43
C ARG A 16 -17.45 6.74 9.80
N ASN A 17 -16.27 7.00 9.24
CA ASN A 17 -15.50 8.25 9.40
C ASN A 17 -14.48 8.36 8.25
N ARG A 18 -13.70 9.45 8.23
CA ARG A 18 -12.68 9.72 7.20
C ARG A 18 -11.27 9.30 7.61
N ILE A 19 -11.11 8.54 8.68
CA ILE A 19 -9.82 8.04 9.16
C ILE A 19 -9.56 6.66 8.57
N VAL A 20 -8.45 6.51 7.85
CA VAL A 20 -8.03 5.26 7.22
C VAL A 20 -6.84 4.67 7.97
N MET A 21 -6.89 3.38 8.29
CA MET A 21 -5.70 2.64 8.69
C MET A 21 -4.89 2.34 7.43
N ALA A 22 -3.72 2.98 7.30
CA ALA A 22 -2.81 2.76 6.18
C ALA A 22 -2.24 1.33 6.20
N PRO A 23 -1.92 0.75 5.03
CA PRO A 23 -1.29 -0.55 4.94
C PRO A 23 0.10 -0.54 5.60
N MET A 24 0.34 -1.53 6.46
CA MET A 24 1.60 -1.70 7.19
C MET A 24 1.96 -3.17 7.25
N THR A 25 3.06 -3.55 6.63
CA THR A 25 3.64 -4.89 6.75
C THR A 25 4.05 -5.15 8.19
N ARG A 26 3.60 -6.28 8.75
CA ARG A 26 3.91 -6.67 10.12
C ARG A 26 4.75 -7.96 10.20
N SER A 27 4.80 -8.74 9.10
CA SER A 27 5.60 -9.98 8.99
C SER A 27 5.34 -10.94 10.15
N ARG A 28 4.07 -11.26 10.44
CA ARG A 28 3.63 -12.12 11.53
C ARG A 28 2.80 -13.32 11.09
N ALA A 29 2.93 -13.72 9.82
CA ALA A 29 2.26 -14.87 9.23
C ALA A 29 3.28 -15.99 8.92
N PRO A 30 3.70 -16.81 9.90
CA PRO A 30 4.82 -17.76 9.76
C PRO A 30 4.60 -18.82 8.66
N HIS A 31 3.36 -19.02 8.22
CA HIS A 31 2.98 -19.95 7.14
C HIS A 31 2.46 -19.19 5.89
N ASP A 32 2.86 -17.92 5.73
CA ASP A 32 2.39 -17.02 4.68
C ASP A 32 0.84 -16.95 4.60
N ALA A 33 0.15 -17.17 5.71
CA ALA A 33 -1.31 -17.13 5.83
C ALA A 33 -1.72 -16.39 7.11
N ALA A 34 -2.74 -15.54 7.00
CA ALA A 34 -3.35 -14.88 8.16
C ALA A 34 -3.95 -15.92 9.12
N ASP A 35 -3.94 -15.62 10.41
CA ASP A 35 -4.42 -16.49 11.47
C ASP A 35 -5.33 -15.74 12.47
N THR A 36 -5.62 -16.36 13.61
CA THR A 36 -6.45 -15.76 14.66
C THR A 36 -5.80 -14.52 15.30
N MET A 37 -4.47 -14.46 15.35
CA MET A 37 -3.75 -13.29 15.86
C MET A 37 -3.86 -12.12 14.88
N THR A 38 -3.74 -12.38 13.58
CA THR A 38 -4.00 -11.41 12.51
C THR A 38 -5.46 -10.91 12.59
N ALA A 39 -6.41 -11.81 12.80
CA ALA A 39 -7.83 -11.46 12.93
C ALA A 39 -8.07 -10.51 14.12
N LEU A 40 -7.48 -10.80 15.27
CA LEU A 40 -7.58 -9.94 16.46
C LEU A 40 -6.95 -8.57 16.22
N TYR A 41 -5.76 -8.52 15.58
CA TYR A 41 -5.08 -7.27 15.27
C TYR A 41 -5.95 -6.29 14.47
N TYR A 42 -6.58 -6.78 13.41
CA TYR A 42 -7.45 -5.94 12.58
C TYR A 42 -8.78 -5.63 13.27
N ALA A 43 -9.37 -6.57 14.00
CA ALA A 43 -10.62 -6.34 14.76
C ALA A 43 -10.46 -5.23 15.82
N GLN A 44 -9.32 -5.19 16.53
CA GLN A 44 -9.01 -4.13 17.50
C GLN A 44 -9.01 -2.72 16.86
N ARG A 45 -8.72 -2.62 15.56
CA ARG A 45 -8.58 -1.36 14.81
C ARG A 45 -9.80 -1.04 13.93
N ALA A 46 -10.86 -1.82 14.05
CA ALA A 46 -12.04 -1.72 13.18
C ALA A 46 -12.91 -0.47 13.41
N THR A 47 -12.54 0.43 14.33
CA THR A 47 -13.11 1.77 14.46
C THR A 47 -12.67 2.72 13.35
N ALA A 48 -11.59 2.41 12.62
CA ALA A 48 -11.23 3.12 11.39
C ALA A 48 -12.38 3.11 10.38
N GLY A 49 -12.52 4.18 9.61
CA GLY A 49 -13.48 4.25 8.50
C GLY A 49 -13.20 3.19 7.45
N LEU A 50 -11.92 3.00 7.14
CA LEU A 50 -11.41 1.95 6.26
C LEU A 50 -10.11 1.38 6.83
N ILE A 51 -9.96 0.07 6.82
CA ILE A 51 -8.70 -0.62 7.03
C ILE A 51 -8.17 -1.07 5.67
N VAL A 52 -6.92 -0.70 5.34
CA VAL A 52 -6.17 -1.35 4.27
C VAL A 52 -5.23 -2.36 4.92
N SER A 53 -5.27 -3.62 4.47
CA SER A 53 -4.43 -4.68 5.02
C SER A 53 -2.94 -4.41 4.80
N GLU A 54 -2.09 -5.11 5.50
CA GLU A 54 -0.68 -5.22 5.12
C GLU A 54 -0.52 -5.70 3.68
N GLY A 55 0.65 -5.42 3.07
CA GLY A 55 0.97 -5.87 1.74
C GLY A 55 0.79 -7.39 1.62
N THR A 56 -0.08 -7.81 0.72
CA THR A 56 -0.57 -9.18 0.55
C THR A 56 -0.11 -9.70 -0.81
N PRO A 57 0.94 -10.56 -0.86
CA PRO A 57 1.45 -11.11 -2.12
C PRO A 57 0.37 -11.82 -2.94
N ILE A 58 0.34 -11.53 -4.24
CA ILE A 58 -0.62 -12.12 -5.20
C ILE A 58 -0.14 -13.47 -5.75
N SER A 59 1.14 -13.79 -5.56
CA SER A 59 1.79 -15.03 -6.01
C SER A 59 3.08 -15.25 -5.23
N ARG A 60 3.66 -16.43 -5.32
CA ARG A 60 4.99 -16.71 -4.74
C ARG A 60 6.06 -15.80 -5.33
N GLU A 61 6.02 -15.56 -6.64
CA GLU A 61 6.93 -14.68 -7.36
C GLU A 61 6.85 -13.22 -6.86
N GLY A 62 5.67 -12.77 -6.42
CA GLY A 62 5.43 -11.43 -5.89
C GLY A 62 5.97 -11.18 -4.48
N GLN A 63 6.56 -12.18 -3.81
CA GLN A 63 6.99 -12.10 -2.43
C GLN A 63 8.39 -11.49 -2.29
N GLY A 64 8.58 -10.57 -1.36
CA GLY A 64 9.87 -9.94 -1.04
C GLY A 64 10.20 -9.91 0.44
N TYR A 65 9.27 -10.37 1.27
CA TYR A 65 9.42 -10.38 2.73
C TYR A 65 8.82 -11.66 3.30
N LEU A 66 9.55 -12.31 4.21
CA LEU A 66 9.09 -13.47 4.96
C LEU A 66 7.89 -13.12 5.84
N PHE A 67 7.06 -14.12 6.10
CA PHE A 67 5.96 -14.07 7.06
C PHE A 67 4.87 -13.04 6.69
N ASN A 68 4.70 -12.76 5.40
CA ASN A 68 3.61 -11.95 4.89
C ASN A 68 2.46 -12.84 4.43
N PRO A 69 1.22 -12.58 4.88
CA PRO A 69 0.07 -13.38 4.46
C PRO A 69 -0.27 -13.09 3.00
N GLY A 70 -0.15 -14.08 2.13
CA GLY A 70 -0.53 -14.01 0.72
C GLY A 70 -2.04 -14.15 0.51
N ILE A 71 -2.47 -14.16 -0.79
CA ILE A 71 -3.89 -14.32 -1.19
C ILE A 71 -4.04 -15.22 -2.42
N PHE A 72 -3.09 -16.09 -2.69
CA PHE A 72 -3.03 -16.90 -3.92
C PHE A 72 -3.29 -18.39 -3.69
N THR A 73 -3.53 -18.83 -2.45
CA THR A 73 -3.92 -20.21 -2.11
C THR A 73 -5.23 -20.24 -1.32
N ASP A 74 -5.96 -21.37 -1.36
CA ASP A 74 -7.19 -21.51 -0.59
C ASP A 74 -6.96 -21.44 0.93
N ALA A 75 -5.82 -21.90 1.43
CA ALA A 75 -5.44 -21.77 2.84
C ALA A 75 -5.27 -20.29 3.25
N GLN A 76 -4.65 -19.47 2.40
CA GLN A 76 -4.51 -18.04 2.62
C GLN A 76 -5.87 -17.32 2.59
N VAL A 77 -6.75 -17.68 1.64
CA VAL A 77 -8.13 -17.18 1.57
C VAL A 77 -8.90 -17.51 2.86
N ALA A 78 -8.78 -18.74 3.35
CA ALA A 78 -9.42 -19.16 4.60
C ALA A 78 -8.86 -18.39 5.82
N GLY A 79 -7.54 -18.15 5.87
CA GLY A 79 -6.90 -17.36 6.92
C GLY A 79 -7.40 -15.91 6.92
N TRP A 80 -7.43 -15.26 5.76
CA TRP A 80 -7.94 -13.90 5.64
C TRP A 80 -9.43 -13.78 6.00
N ARG A 81 -10.22 -14.82 5.77
CA ARG A 81 -11.64 -14.84 6.18
C ARG A 81 -11.81 -14.66 7.68
N LEU A 82 -10.91 -15.20 8.51
CA LEU A 82 -10.94 -14.97 9.95
C LEU A 82 -10.82 -13.48 10.28
N ALA A 83 -9.92 -12.76 9.59
CA ALA A 83 -9.71 -11.34 9.81
C ALA A 83 -10.90 -10.50 9.31
N THR A 84 -11.39 -10.74 8.09
CA THR A 84 -12.50 -9.98 7.51
C THR A 84 -13.81 -10.20 8.27
N ASP A 85 -14.10 -11.43 8.71
CA ASP A 85 -15.28 -11.74 9.50
C ASP A 85 -15.22 -11.06 10.88
N SER A 86 -14.04 -11.03 11.53
CA SER A 86 -13.83 -10.36 12.81
C SER A 86 -14.00 -8.84 12.69
N VAL A 87 -13.44 -8.22 11.63
CA VAL A 87 -13.62 -6.79 11.34
C VAL A 87 -15.08 -6.46 11.04
N ARG A 88 -15.75 -7.28 10.24
CA ARG A 88 -17.16 -7.10 9.87
C ARG A 88 -18.09 -7.24 11.06
N ALA A 89 -17.81 -8.17 11.99
CA ALA A 89 -18.62 -8.40 13.19
C ALA A 89 -18.73 -7.14 14.09
N VAL A 90 -17.73 -6.26 14.03
CA VAL A 90 -17.74 -4.96 14.75
C VAL A 90 -18.06 -3.78 13.80
N GLY A 91 -18.56 -4.07 12.59
CA GLY A 91 -19.02 -3.09 11.61
C GLY A 91 -17.91 -2.33 10.88
N GLY A 92 -16.68 -2.85 10.86
CA GLY A 92 -15.55 -2.28 10.12
C GLY A 92 -15.62 -2.58 8.62
N ARG A 93 -14.79 -1.87 7.84
CA ARG A 93 -14.57 -2.07 6.41
C ARG A 93 -13.11 -2.34 6.15
N MET A 94 -12.82 -3.32 5.28
CA MET A 94 -11.45 -3.76 5.03
C MET A 94 -11.20 -4.03 3.55
N PHE A 95 -10.10 -3.46 3.02
CA PHE A 95 -9.56 -3.70 1.68
C PHE A 95 -8.24 -4.49 1.76
N ALA A 96 -8.04 -5.46 0.87
CA ALA A 96 -6.78 -6.18 0.75
C ALA A 96 -5.78 -5.38 -0.07
N GLN A 97 -4.58 -5.11 0.43
CA GLN A 97 -3.53 -4.51 -0.40
C GLN A 97 -2.80 -5.59 -1.21
N LEU A 98 -3.12 -5.69 -2.50
CA LEU A 98 -2.51 -6.64 -3.43
C LEU A 98 -1.10 -6.20 -3.81
N TRP A 99 -0.12 -7.09 -3.66
CA TRP A 99 1.28 -6.73 -3.70
C TRP A 99 2.12 -7.66 -4.57
N HIS A 100 2.99 -7.05 -5.37
CA HIS A 100 4.10 -7.70 -6.06
C HIS A 100 5.33 -6.80 -5.95
N VAL A 101 6.36 -7.27 -5.28
CA VAL A 101 7.53 -6.43 -4.94
C VAL A 101 8.47 -6.17 -6.12
N GLY A 102 8.34 -6.93 -7.20
CA GLY A 102 9.26 -6.80 -8.33
C GLY A 102 10.70 -7.15 -7.93
N ARG A 103 11.64 -6.24 -8.25
CA ARG A 103 13.07 -6.39 -7.97
C ARG A 103 13.47 -6.31 -6.49
N VAL A 104 12.53 -5.95 -5.60
CA VAL A 104 12.79 -5.85 -4.15
C VAL A 104 12.56 -7.20 -3.50
N SER A 105 13.31 -8.22 -3.93
CA SER A 105 13.20 -9.59 -3.46
C SER A 105 14.58 -10.28 -3.44
N HIS A 106 14.60 -11.53 -2.98
CA HIS A 106 15.79 -12.35 -2.89
C HIS A 106 15.51 -13.77 -3.42
N THR A 107 16.52 -14.42 -3.99
CA THR A 107 16.42 -15.79 -4.55
C THR A 107 15.89 -16.81 -3.56
N SER A 108 16.20 -16.66 -2.25
CA SER A 108 15.69 -17.57 -1.20
C SER A 108 14.16 -17.50 -0.99
N LEU A 109 13.50 -16.49 -1.50
CA LEU A 109 12.03 -16.35 -1.47
C LEU A 109 11.35 -16.92 -2.71
N GLN A 110 12.14 -17.11 -3.80
CA GLN A 110 11.62 -17.55 -5.08
C GLN A 110 11.60 -19.07 -5.19
N ALA A 111 10.72 -19.62 -6.02
CA ALA A 111 10.69 -21.04 -6.31
C ALA A 111 12.03 -21.46 -6.94
N ASP A 112 12.57 -22.59 -6.48
CA ASP A 112 13.82 -23.18 -6.98
C ASP A 112 15.03 -22.22 -6.98
N GLY A 113 15.01 -21.18 -6.12
CA GLY A 113 16.07 -20.19 -6.06
C GLY A 113 16.17 -19.30 -7.30
N ALA A 114 15.08 -19.16 -8.07
CA ALA A 114 15.03 -18.34 -9.27
C ALA A 114 15.32 -16.85 -8.97
N ALA A 115 15.73 -16.12 -9.99
CA ALA A 115 15.88 -14.66 -9.87
C ALA A 115 14.50 -13.99 -9.69
N PRO A 116 14.40 -12.94 -8.86
CA PRO A 116 13.23 -12.06 -8.85
C PRO A 116 12.95 -11.49 -10.24
N VAL A 117 11.75 -10.98 -10.45
CA VAL A 117 11.34 -10.39 -11.73
C VAL A 117 11.08 -8.90 -11.62
N SER A 118 11.26 -8.17 -12.73
CA SER A 118 11.00 -6.73 -12.78
C SER A 118 10.74 -6.27 -14.24
N ALA A 119 10.50 -4.99 -14.43
CA ALA A 119 10.47 -4.36 -15.75
C ALA A 119 11.80 -4.52 -16.50
N SER A 120 12.93 -4.61 -15.78
CA SER A 120 14.27 -4.73 -16.31
C SER A 120 15.12 -5.66 -15.44
N SER A 121 16.39 -5.90 -15.85
CA SER A 121 17.38 -6.64 -15.05
C SER A 121 18.19 -5.72 -14.09
N LYS A 122 17.79 -4.46 -13.92
CA LYS A 122 18.46 -3.52 -13.01
C LYS A 122 18.15 -3.85 -11.56
N ARG A 123 19.20 -4.22 -10.80
CA ARG A 123 19.09 -4.46 -9.36
C ARG A 123 18.74 -3.18 -8.61
N ALA A 124 18.05 -3.29 -7.50
CA ALA A 124 17.86 -2.20 -6.55
C ALA A 124 19.10 -2.13 -5.63
N GLU A 125 20.05 -1.25 -5.97
CA GLU A 125 21.30 -1.15 -5.22
C GLU A 125 21.05 -0.54 -3.81
N GLY A 126 21.67 -1.14 -2.80
CA GLY A 126 21.46 -0.72 -1.41
C GLY A 126 20.08 -1.06 -0.82
N ALA A 127 19.18 -1.68 -1.57
CA ALA A 127 17.92 -2.17 -1.06
C ALA A 127 18.08 -3.55 -0.41
N VAL A 128 17.19 -3.85 0.55
CA VAL A 128 17.16 -5.13 1.27
C VAL A 128 15.77 -5.76 1.19
N ALA A 129 15.75 -7.10 1.18
CA ALA A 129 14.58 -7.93 1.38
C ALA A 129 14.64 -8.57 2.77
N PHE A 130 13.50 -8.88 3.38
CA PHE A 130 13.47 -9.70 4.58
C PHE A 130 13.33 -11.16 4.16
N ALA A 131 14.44 -11.87 4.11
CA ALA A 131 14.56 -13.18 3.49
C ALA A 131 15.49 -14.10 4.30
N TYR A 132 15.74 -15.31 3.80
CA TYR A 132 16.71 -16.20 4.42
C TYR A 132 18.12 -15.85 3.95
N ASP A 133 19.04 -15.74 4.91
CA ASP A 133 20.47 -15.58 4.65
C ASP A 133 21.12 -16.91 4.21
N GLU A 134 22.45 -16.90 4.02
CA GLU A 134 23.22 -18.09 3.62
C GLU A 134 23.19 -19.22 4.67
N ALA A 135 22.94 -18.89 5.93
CA ALA A 135 22.78 -19.86 7.01
C ALA A 135 21.31 -20.32 7.16
N GLY A 136 20.40 -19.88 6.30
CA GLY A 136 18.98 -20.21 6.35
C GLY A 136 18.23 -19.48 7.49
N GLN A 137 18.77 -18.39 8.04
CA GLN A 137 18.14 -17.61 9.09
C GLN A 137 17.38 -16.42 8.51
N PRO A 138 16.19 -16.08 9.05
CA PRO A 138 15.45 -14.88 8.66
C PRO A 138 16.24 -13.61 8.99
N GLY A 139 16.35 -12.71 8.02
CA GLY A 139 17.08 -11.44 8.19
C GLY A 139 16.90 -10.48 7.02
N PHE A 140 17.41 -9.27 7.20
CA PHE A 140 17.49 -8.32 6.08
C PHE A 140 18.73 -8.62 5.26
N VAL A 141 18.53 -9.08 4.03
CA VAL A 141 19.60 -9.43 3.08
C VAL A 141 19.54 -8.50 1.86
N PRO A 142 20.67 -8.23 1.19
CA PRO A 142 20.66 -7.46 -0.06
C PRO A 142 19.76 -8.12 -1.10
N THR A 143 19.03 -7.32 -1.89
CA THR A 143 18.18 -7.84 -2.96
C THR A 143 19.02 -8.60 -4.01
N SER A 144 18.44 -9.63 -4.62
CA SER A 144 19.08 -10.33 -5.75
C SER A 144 18.89 -9.56 -7.06
N THR A 145 19.80 -9.77 -8.02
CA THR A 145 19.64 -9.22 -9.37
C THR A 145 18.40 -9.81 -10.03
N PRO A 146 17.45 -8.99 -10.47
CA PRO A 146 16.23 -9.47 -11.12
C PRO A 146 16.51 -9.86 -12.59
N ARG A 147 15.60 -10.64 -13.17
CA ARG A 147 15.46 -10.75 -14.60
C ARG A 147 14.32 -9.88 -15.13
N ALA A 148 14.44 -9.39 -16.35
CA ALA A 148 13.35 -8.72 -17.03
C ALA A 148 12.21 -9.70 -17.35
N LEU A 149 10.97 -9.29 -17.12
CA LEU A 149 9.77 -10.03 -17.54
C LEU A 149 9.66 -10.05 -19.07
N SER A 150 9.24 -11.16 -19.68
CA SER A 150 8.76 -11.14 -21.05
C SER A 150 7.40 -10.43 -21.16
N THR A 151 6.95 -10.12 -22.38
CA THR A 151 5.62 -9.50 -22.59
C THR A 151 4.50 -10.43 -22.13
N GLU A 152 4.63 -11.74 -22.39
CA GLU A 152 3.67 -12.77 -21.95
C GLU A 152 3.64 -12.91 -20.44
N GLU A 153 4.78 -12.78 -19.76
CA GLU A 153 4.84 -12.80 -18.29
C GLU A 153 4.20 -11.55 -17.69
N VAL A 154 4.34 -10.37 -18.30
CA VAL A 154 3.61 -9.16 -17.87
C VAL A 154 2.11 -9.41 -17.93
N GLN A 155 1.60 -9.99 -19.04
CA GLN A 155 0.17 -10.33 -19.18
C GLN A 155 -0.29 -11.37 -18.18
N ARG A 156 0.56 -12.38 -17.86
CA ARG A 156 0.27 -13.35 -16.78
C ARG A 156 0.12 -12.65 -15.44
N ILE A 157 1.03 -11.73 -15.07
CA ILE A 157 0.95 -10.99 -13.82
C ILE A 157 -0.33 -10.14 -13.73
N VAL A 158 -0.80 -9.55 -14.85
CA VAL A 158 -2.10 -8.89 -14.91
C VAL A 158 -3.23 -9.84 -14.46
N GLN A 159 -3.21 -11.11 -14.93
CA GLN A 159 -4.20 -12.11 -14.52
C GLN A 159 -3.99 -12.56 -13.06
N ASP A 160 -2.75 -12.65 -12.57
CA ASP A 160 -2.47 -12.98 -11.17
C ASP A 160 -3.07 -11.93 -10.22
N PHE A 161 -3.00 -10.63 -10.56
CA PHE A 161 -3.70 -9.57 -9.82
C PHE A 161 -5.22 -9.73 -9.86
N ALA A 162 -5.80 -10.05 -11.00
CA ALA A 162 -7.24 -10.27 -11.14
C ALA A 162 -7.70 -11.49 -10.31
N ASN A 163 -6.94 -12.59 -10.34
CA ASN A 163 -7.21 -13.79 -9.54
C ASN A 163 -7.09 -13.50 -8.03
N ALA A 164 -6.09 -12.71 -7.62
CA ALA A 164 -5.93 -12.29 -6.24
C ALA A 164 -7.10 -11.40 -5.77
N ALA A 165 -7.65 -10.56 -6.64
CA ALA A 165 -8.84 -9.76 -6.34
C ALA A 165 -10.09 -10.63 -6.15
N ASP A 166 -10.31 -11.66 -6.99
CA ASP A 166 -11.37 -12.66 -6.79
C ASP A 166 -11.21 -13.38 -5.44
N ASN A 167 -9.99 -13.79 -5.11
CA ASN A 167 -9.67 -14.43 -3.84
C ASN A 167 -9.93 -13.51 -2.64
N ALA A 168 -9.60 -12.20 -2.76
CA ALA A 168 -9.90 -11.23 -1.73
C ALA A 168 -11.41 -11.09 -1.47
N VAL A 169 -12.22 -11.06 -2.53
CA VAL A 169 -13.70 -11.08 -2.38
C VAL A 169 -14.18 -12.40 -1.75
N ARG A 170 -13.62 -13.54 -2.15
CA ARG A 170 -13.90 -14.85 -1.52
C ARG A 170 -13.51 -14.87 -0.05
N ALA A 171 -12.43 -14.22 0.32
CA ALA A 171 -11.98 -14.05 1.71
C ALA A 171 -12.82 -13.04 2.51
N GLY A 172 -13.77 -12.34 1.88
CA GLY A 172 -14.70 -11.43 2.54
C GLY A 172 -14.25 -9.97 2.64
N PHE A 173 -13.17 -9.57 1.96
CA PHE A 173 -12.80 -8.16 1.86
C PHE A 173 -13.88 -7.34 1.14
N ASP A 174 -14.07 -6.08 1.55
CA ASP A 174 -15.00 -5.15 0.88
C ASP A 174 -14.47 -4.70 -0.48
N GLY A 175 -13.16 -4.78 -0.71
CA GLY A 175 -12.47 -4.44 -1.96
C GLY A 175 -10.97 -4.69 -1.88
N VAL A 176 -10.22 -4.19 -2.86
CA VAL A 176 -8.76 -4.32 -2.93
C VAL A 176 -8.09 -2.98 -3.19
N GLU A 177 -6.86 -2.82 -2.70
CA GLU A 177 -5.96 -1.74 -3.06
C GLU A 177 -4.78 -2.30 -3.84
N ILE A 178 -4.52 -1.80 -5.04
CA ILE A 178 -3.33 -2.14 -5.82
C ILE A 178 -2.14 -1.40 -5.23
N HIS A 179 -1.10 -2.11 -4.80
CA HIS A 179 0.12 -1.49 -4.28
C HIS A 179 1.05 -1.03 -5.41
N ALA A 180 0.78 0.15 -5.95
CA ALA A 180 1.56 0.77 -7.03
C ALA A 180 2.47 1.90 -6.52
N ALA A 181 3.05 1.71 -5.32
CA ALA A 181 3.84 2.71 -4.60
C ALA A 181 5.16 2.11 -4.08
N ASN A 182 5.98 2.94 -3.43
CA ASN A 182 7.14 2.55 -2.62
C ASN A 182 8.24 1.78 -3.37
N GLY A 183 8.43 2.02 -4.67
CA GLY A 183 9.52 1.41 -5.45
C GLY A 183 9.28 -0.04 -5.88
N TYR A 184 8.06 -0.56 -5.69
CA TYR A 184 7.70 -1.92 -6.10
C TYR A 184 7.33 -2.04 -7.58
N LEU A 185 6.85 -3.20 -8.01
CA LEU A 185 6.74 -3.59 -9.43
C LEU A 185 6.12 -2.50 -10.32
N PHE A 186 5.01 -1.89 -9.93
CA PHE A 186 4.35 -0.86 -10.74
C PHE A 186 5.23 0.36 -10.96
N GLU A 187 5.88 0.88 -9.91
CA GLU A 187 6.81 2.00 -10.07
C GLU A 187 8.04 1.63 -10.90
N GLN A 188 8.46 0.36 -10.87
CA GLN A 188 9.55 -0.14 -11.73
C GLN A 188 9.16 -0.09 -13.22
N PHE A 189 7.87 -0.18 -13.56
CA PHE A 189 7.36 0.06 -14.91
C PHE A 189 7.16 1.55 -15.22
N LEU A 190 6.71 2.34 -14.26
CA LEU A 190 6.43 3.78 -14.45
C LEU A 190 7.71 4.59 -14.65
N ASN A 191 8.80 4.24 -13.98
CA ASN A 191 10.04 5.00 -13.96
C ASN A 191 10.89 4.72 -15.20
N PRO A 192 11.13 5.72 -16.10
CA PRO A 192 11.87 5.52 -17.34
C PRO A 192 13.36 5.18 -17.13
N LEU A 193 13.92 5.47 -15.96
CA LEU A 193 15.32 5.18 -15.63
C LEU A 193 15.52 3.74 -15.13
N VAL A 194 14.44 3.10 -14.67
CA VAL A 194 14.41 1.68 -14.24
C VAL A 194 13.90 0.79 -15.38
N ASN A 195 12.84 1.20 -16.06
CA ASN A 195 12.21 0.47 -17.16
C ASN A 195 12.95 0.75 -18.47
N ASP A 196 13.79 -0.20 -18.91
CA ASP A 196 14.55 -0.13 -20.17
C ASP A 196 14.02 -1.10 -21.26
N ARG A 197 12.75 -1.50 -21.14
CA ARG A 197 12.08 -2.36 -22.13
C ARG A 197 11.98 -1.68 -23.50
N SER A 198 11.84 -2.49 -24.53
CA SER A 198 11.63 -2.04 -25.92
C SER A 198 10.27 -2.42 -26.49
N ASP A 199 9.38 -3.00 -25.66
CA ASP A 199 8.03 -3.43 -26.03
C ASP A 199 6.94 -2.37 -25.69
N ALA A 200 5.67 -2.79 -25.73
CA ALA A 200 4.52 -1.95 -25.47
C ALA A 200 4.42 -1.40 -24.03
N TYR A 201 5.31 -1.76 -23.13
CA TYR A 201 5.30 -1.35 -21.72
C TYR A 201 6.37 -0.30 -21.37
N SER A 202 7.06 0.28 -22.36
CA SER A 202 8.10 1.29 -22.17
C SER A 202 8.14 2.34 -23.28
N ASN A 203 9.14 3.20 -23.23
CA ASN A 203 9.47 4.31 -24.13
C ASN A 203 8.57 5.53 -23.97
N SER A 204 7.27 5.45 -24.31
CA SER A 204 6.35 6.59 -24.09
C SER A 204 5.69 6.54 -22.72
N LEU A 205 5.19 7.68 -22.27
CA LEU A 205 4.45 7.79 -21.01
C LEU A 205 3.23 6.85 -21.01
N GLU A 206 2.49 6.79 -22.13
CA GLU A 206 1.32 5.92 -22.31
C GLU A 206 1.69 4.44 -22.15
N ASN A 207 2.85 4.04 -22.64
CA ASN A 207 3.33 2.68 -22.53
C ASN A 207 3.79 2.36 -21.10
N ARG A 208 4.44 3.29 -20.41
CA ARG A 208 4.87 3.08 -19.01
C ARG A 208 3.70 2.91 -18.04
N ILE A 209 2.60 3.64 -18.24
CA ILE A 209 1.39 3.48 -17.42
C ILE A 209 0.54 2.27 -17.83
N ARG A 210 0.78 1.66 -19.00
CA ARG A 210 -0.05 0.59 -19.60
C ARG A 210 -0.23 -0.59 -18.65
N PHE A 211 0.84 -1.10 -18.07
CA PHE A 211 0.76 -2.23 -17.14
C PHE A 211 -0.19 -1.94 -15.96
N THR A 212 -0.07 -0.76 -15.35
CA THR A 212 -0.95 -0.34 -14.25
C THR A 212 -2.41 -0.27 -14.70
N VAL A 213 -2.66 0.30 -15.87
CA VAL A 213 -4.01 0.44 -16.43
C VAL A 213 -4.63 -0.92 -16.73
N GLU A 214 -3.87 -1.84 -17.33
CA GLU A 214 -4.34 -3.20 -17.63
C GLU A 214 -4.67 -4.00 -16.36
N VAL A 215 -3.87 -3.87 -15.31
CA VAL A 215 -4.18 -4.48 -13.99
C VAL A 215 -5.47 -3.92 -13.40
N VAL A 216 -5.65 -2.59 -13.44
CA VAL A 216 -6.89 -1.96 -12.97
C VAL A 216 -8.09 -2.47 -13.78
N ASP A 217 -7.99 -2.52 -15.10
CA ASP A 217 -9.07 -3.01 -15.98
C ASP A 217 -9.41 -4.48 -15.70
N ALA A 218 -8.41 -5.32 -15.54
CA ALA A 218 -8.60 -6.74 -15.23
C ALA A 218 -9.31 -6.94 -13.87
N ILE A 219 -8.91 -6.19 -12.84
CA ILE A 219 -9.55 -6.26 -11.52
C ILE A 219 -10.97 -5.68 -11.57
N VAL A 220 -11.16 -4.50 -12.18
CA VAL A 220 -12.48 -3.86 -12.32
C VAL A 220 -13.47 -4.80 -13.02
N SER A 221 -13.03 -5.52 -14.04
CA SER A 221 -13.88 -6.47 -14.77
C SER A 221 -14.36 -7.64 -13.90
N ARG A 222 -13.61 -8.01 -12.84
CA ARG A 222 -13.91 -9.12 -11.93
C ARG A 222 -14.79 -8.71 -10.75
N ILE A 223 -14.43 -7.60 -10.08
CA ILE A 223 -15.04 -7.24 -8.80
C ILE A 223 -15.80 -5.91 -8.79
N GLY A 224 -15.77 -5.17 -9.92
CA GLY A 224 -16.42 -3.85 -10.07
C GLY A 224 -15.57 -2.69 -9.57
N ALA A 225 -15.67 -1.53 -10.22
CA ALA A 225 -14.83 -0.35 -9.98
C ALA A 225 -14.94 0.20 -8.54
N GLY A 226 -16.13 0.18 -7.93
CA GLY A 226 -16.36 0.66 -6.55
C GLY A 226 -15.62 -0.14 -5.47
N ARG A 227 -14.98 -1.26 -5.82
CA ARG A 227 -14.19 -2.11 -4.92
C ARG A 227 -12.69 -2.05 -5.21
N VAL A 228 -12.23 -1.13 -6.06
CA VAL A 228 -10.82 -1.04 -6.45
C VAL A 228 -10.25 0.30 -6.02
N GLY A 229 -9.23 0.27 -5.18
CA GLY A 229 -8.36 1.39 -4.88
C GLY A 229 -6.95 1.15 -5.44
N ILE A 230 -6.16 2.19 -5.52
CA ILE A 230 -4.75 2.12 -5.90
C ILE A 230 -3.91 3.03 -5.04
N ARG A 231 -2.77 2.54 -4.56
CA ARG A 231 -1.78 3.34 -3.85
C ARG A 231 -0.61 3.69 -4.75
N ILE A 232 -0.25 4.97 -4.78
CA ILE A 232 0.85 5.54 -5.57
C ILE A 232 1.77 6.38 -4.68
N SER A 233 3.06 6.54 -5.03
CA SER A 233 4.01 7.38 -4.31
C SER A 233 4.82 8.27 -5.25
N PRO A 234 4.18 9.27 -5.87
CA PRO A 234 4.87 10.23 -6.72
C PRO A 234 6.04 10.88 -5.96
N TYR A 235 7.18 11.04 -6.64
CA TYR A 235 8.43 11.53 -6.06
C TYR A 235 9.08 10.63 -4.99
N GLY A 236 8.57 9.41 -4.80
CA GLY A 236 9.18 8.44 -3.89
C GLY A 236 10.54 7.95 -4.40
N GLN A 237 11.49 7.74 -3.48
CA GLN A 237 12.84 7.26 -3.78
C GLN A 237 13.22 6.00 -3.01
N LEU A 238 12.23 5.29 -2.45
CA LEU A 238 12.49 4.04 -1.74
C LEU A 238 13.01 2.97 -2.70
N PHE A 239 13.86 2.10 -2.19
CA PHE A 239 14.39 0.94 -2.91
C PHE A 239 15.06 1.29 -4.25
N ASP A 240 15.93 2.31 -4.20
CA ASP A 240 16.74 2.73 -5.34
C ASP A 240 15.91 3.18 -6.55
N MET A 241 14.79 3.86 -6.28
CA MET A 241 14.00 4.52 -7.33
C MET A 241 14.59 5.90 -7.62
N PRO A 242 15.20 6.11 -8.80
CA PRO A 242 15.76 7.40 -9.14
C PRO A 242 14.66 8.43 -9.44
N PRO A 243 14.84 9.70 -9.10
CA PRO A 243 13.96 10.78 -9.54
C PRO A 243 14.04 10.93 -11.07
N TYR A 244 12.94 11.34 -11.70
CA TYR A 244 12.87 11.59 -13.15
C TYR A 244 11.97 12.79 -13.46
N ASP A 245 12.25 13.47 -14.57
CA ASP A 245 11.72 14.81 -14.86
C ASP A 245 10.21 14.84 -15.08
N ASP A 246 9.64 13.87 -15.81
CA ASP A 246 8.22 13.82 -16.16
C ASP A 246 7.35 13.11 -15.11
N THR A 247 7.78 13.08 -13.84
CA THR A 247 7.04 12.44 -12.74
C THR A 247 5.62 12.99 -12.64
N LEU A 248 5.45 14.31 -12.61
CA LEU A 248 4.13 14.93 -12.48
C LEU A 248 3.20 14.54 -13.64
N ASP A 249 3.71 14.58 -14.87
CA ASP A 249 2.92 14.25 -16.06
C ASP A 249 2.56 12.77 -16.10
N THR A 250 3.48 11.87 -15.67
CA THR A 250 3.22 10.44 -15.55
C THR A 250 2.06 10.16 -14.59
N TYR A 251 2.08 10.74 -13.40
CA TYR A 251 1.03 10.50 -12.42
C TYR A 251 -0.28 11.24 -12.72
N ARG A 252 -0.24 12.36 -13.43
CA ARG A 252 -1.44 13.02 -13.98
C ARG A 252 -2.11 12.15 -15.05
N ALA A 253 -1.34 11.65 -16.02
CA ALA A 253 -1.87 10.77 -17.05
C ALA A 253 -2.44 9.48 -16.47
N LEU A 254 -1.75 8.87 -15.51
CA LEU A 254 -2.28 7.72 -14.78
C LEU A 254 -3.59 8.07 -14.07
N SER A 255 -3.63 9.17 -13.32
CA SER A 255 -4.82 9.62 -12.58
C SER A 255 -6.01 9.88 -13.49
N ALA A 256 -5.80 10.45 -14.69
CA ALA A 256 -6.85 10.62 -15.70
C ALA A 256 -7.42 9.27 -16.17
N GLN A 257 -6.57 8.24 -16.32
CA GLN A 257 -7.05 6.89 -16.66
C GLN A 257 -7.83 6.25 -15.51
N LEU A 258 -7.40 6.46 -14.25
CA LEU A 258 -8.09 5.97 -13.05
C LEU A 258 -9.45 6.64 -12.88
N GLY A 259 -9.54 7.97 -13.06
CA GLY A 259 -10.79 8.73 -13.00
C GLY A 259 -11.83 8.27 -14.02
N LYS A 260 -11.41 7.98 -15.26
CA LYS A 260 -12.31 7.43 -16.31
C LYS A 260 -12.93 6.09 -15.93
N ARG A 261 -12.25 5.29 -15.09
CA ARG A 261 -12.70 3.98 -14.62
C ARG A 261 -13.59 4.05 -13.40
N GLY A 262 -13.64 5.21 -12.72
CA GLY A 262 -14.48 5.44 -11.56
C GLY A 262 -14.16 4.49 -10.41
N ILE A 263 -12.88 4.22 -10.14
CA ILE A 263 -12.47 3.37 -9.02
C ILE A 263 -12.81 3.98 -7.67
N ALA A 264 -12.75 3.20 -6.59
CA ALA A 264 -13.14 3.66 -5.26
C ALA A 264 -12.27 4.82 -4.77
N TYR A 265 -10.94 4.70 -4.90
CA TYR A 265 -10.03 5.75 -4.46
C TYR A 265 -8.64 5.67 -5.11
N VAL A 266 -7.95 6.81 -5.08
CA VAL A 266 -6.50 6.92 -5.25
C VAL A 266 -5.89 7.28 -3.90
N HIS A 267 -4.89 6.50 -3.45
CA HIS A 267 -4.20 6.67 -2.17
C HIS A 267 -2.77 7.15 -2.43
N VAL A 268 -2.49 8.40 -2.14
CA VAL A 268 -1.15 8.98 -2.28
C VAL A 268 -0.34 8.75 -1.01
N MET A 269 0.86 8.19 -1.15
CA MET A 269 1.86 8.13 -0.10
C MET A 269 2.86 9.28 -0.27
N ASP A 270 2.79 10.24 0.63
CA ASP A 270 3.75 11.33 0.72
C ASP A 270 5.04 10.83 1.40
N GLN A 271 6.11 10.71 0.61
CA GLN A 271 7.43 10.28 1.09
C GLN A 271 8.38 11.45 1.39
N SER A 272 7.94 12.68 1.29
CA SER A 272 8.79 13.87 1.49
C SER A 272 9.52 13.86 2.83
N ASN A 273 8.93 13.29 3.87
CA ASN A 273 9.54 13.14 5.19
C ASN A 273 10.50 11.94 5.31
N TYR A 274 10.51 11.00 4.36
CA TYR A 274 11.41 9.84 4.36
C TYR A 274 12.72 10.13 3.62
N ALA A 275 12.70 10.96 2.59
CA ALA A 275 13.88 11.33 1.81
C ALA A 275 14.96 12.09 2.61
N MET A 276 14.59 12.67 3.77
CA MET A 276 15.49 13.47 4.58
C MET A 276 16.38 12.68 5.56
N LYS A 277 16.23 11.37 5.69
CA LYS A 277 17.01 10.54 6.64
C LYS A 277 18.12 9.74 5.97
N GLY A 278 18.92 10.32 5.08
CA GLY A 278 20.09 9.61 4.58
C GLY A 278 20.69 10.02 3.25
N ARG A 279 20.19 11.05 2.58
CA ARG A 279 20.85 11.65 1.41
C ARG A 279 20.78 13.16 1.51
N ASP A 280 21.97 13.80 1.52
CA ASP A 280 22.13 15.24 1.41
C ASP A 280 21.59 15.72 0.05
N SER A 281 20.31 16.10 0.01
CA SER A 281 19.78 16.96 -1.04
C SER A 281 19.59 18.35 -0.44
N PRO A 282 20.46 19.31 -0.74
CA PRO A 282 20.48 20.62 -0.09
C PRO A 282 19.29 21.52 -0.40
N GLU A 283 18.38 21.16 -1.31
CA GLU A 283 17.49 22.11 -1.96
C GLU A 283 16.00 22.08 -1.57
N ALA A 284 15.56 21.11 -0.77
CA ALA A 284 14.15 21.03 -0.40
C ALA A 284 13.95 21.11 1.12
N GLY A 285 13.79 22.33 1.64
CA GLY A 285 13.31 22.54 3.01
C GLY A 285 11.89 21.99 3.20
N PRO A 286 11.42 21.74 4.46
CA PRO A 286 10.09 21.19 4.77
C PRO A 286 8.93 21.92 4.09
N GLN A 287 9.02 23.22 3.90
CA GLN A 287 8.00 24.04 3.23
C GLN A 287 7.92 23.78 1.72
N SER A 288 9.05 23.52 1.04
CA SER A 288 9.04 23.19 -0.40
C SER A 288 8.47 21.80 -0.68
N ALA A 289 8.70 20.85 0.21
CA ALA A 289 8.14 19.51 0.12
C ALA A 289 6.61 19.52 0.31
N SER A 290 6.09 20.29 1.26
CA SER A 290 4.64 20.46 1.47
C SER A 290 3.96 21.10 0.25
N ALA A 291 4.51 22.16 -0.29
CA ALA A 291 3.98 22.85 -1.47
C ALA A 291 3.94 21.93 -2.71
N ARG A 292 4.98 21.12 -2.91
CA ARG A 292 5.02 20.12 -4.00
C ARG A 292 3.92 19.06 -3.83
N THR A 293 3.74 18.56 -2.62
CA THR A 293 2.68 17.58 -2.32
C THR A 293 1.31 18.19 -2.57
N GLU A 294 1.04 19.41 -2.14
CA GLU A 294 -0.24 20.08 -2.39
C GLU A 294 -0.50 20.32 -3.86
N GLU A 295 0.49 20.76 -4.63
CA GLU A 295 0.36 20.92 -6.08
C GLU A 295 0.00 19.60 -6.74
N LEU A 296 0.70 18.52 -6.39
CA LEU A 296 0.42 17.17 -6.86
C LEU A 296 -1.03 16.76 -6.53
N LEU A 297 -1.48 16.94 -5.29
CA LEU A 297 -2.84 16.60 -4.86
C LEU A 297 -3.89 17.37 -5.68
N ARG A 298 -3.70 18.69 -5.92
CA ARG A 298 -4.59 19.49 -6.77
C ARG A 298 -4.66 18.93 -8.19
N LYS A 299 -3.51 18.56 -8.77
CA LYS A 299 -3.46 17.96 -10.12
C LYS A 299 -4.15 16.61 -10.17
N ILE A 300 -3.84 15.71 -9.23
CA ILE A 300 -4.50 14.40 -9.15
C ILE A 300 -6.01 14.59 -8.96
N LYS A 301 -6.45 15.43 -8.01
CA LYS A 301 -7.87 15.68 -7.73
C LYS A 301 -8.62 16.19 -8.96
N GLY A 302 -7.98 17.01 -9.78
CA GLY A 302 -8.55 17.50 -11.06
C GLY A 302 -8.74 16.41 -12.11
N GLU A 303 -7.95 15.34 -12.07
CA GLU A 303 -8.00 14.25 -13.06
C GLU A 303 -8.92 13.09 -12.64
N ILE A 304 -9.07 12.82 -11.33
CA ILE A 304 -9.78 11.62 -10.83
C ILE A 304 -11.31 11.80 -10.71
N GLY A 305 -11.84 13.01 -10.94
CA GLY A 305 -13.28 13.28 -10.86
C GLY A 305 -13.90 13.00 -9.49
N SER A 306 -14.88 12.09 -9.43
CA SER A 306 -15.57 11.71 -8.18
C SER A 306 -14.87 10.59 -7.40
N THR A 307 -13.76 10.06 -7.89
CA THR A 307 -12.95 9.08 -7.17
C THR A 307 -12.36 9.71 -5.91
N ALA A 308 -12.44 9.03 -4.76
CA ALA A 308 -11.93 9.58 -3.51
C ALA A 308 -10.40 9.70 -3.52
N LEU A 309 -9.86 10.73 -2.87
CA LEU A 309 -8.42 10.93 -2.70
C LEU A 309 -8.03 10.72 -1.23
N ILE A 310 -7.14 9.78 -0.98
CA ILE A 310 -6.56 9.48 0.32
C ILE A 310 -5.12 9.97 0.36
N LEU A 311 -4.67 10.56 1.45
CA LEU A 311 -3.27 10.89 1.69
C LEU A 311 -2.76 10.17 2.93
N ALA A 312 -1.59 9.53 2.79
CA ALA A 312 -0.75 9.03 3.87
C ALA A 312 0.62 9.76 3.88
N GLY A 313 1.33 9.67 4.98
CA GLY A 313 2.67 10.22 5.17
C GLY A 313 2.69 11.29 6.26
N ALA A 314 3.30 10.95 7.41
CA ALA A 314 3.41 11.81 8.60
C ALA A 314 2.09 12.55 8.95
N MET A 315 0.95 11.84 8.84
CA MET A 315 -0.38 12.40 9.04
C MET A 315 -0.63 12.67 10.52
N THR A 316 -1.08 13.90 10.81
CA THR A 316 -1.61 14.33 12.11
C THR A 316 -3.06 14.73 11.97
N LEU A 317 -3.80 14.82 13.08
CA LEU A 317 -5.20 15.28 13.04
C LEU A 317 -5.32 16.69 12.46
N ALA A 318 -4.43 17.60 12.85
CA ALA A 318 -4.42 18.98 12.35
C ALA A 318 -4.18 19.03 10.83
N ARG A 319 -3.18 18.30 10.35
CA ARG A 319 -2.90 18.21 8.90
C ARG A 319 -4.06 17.59 8.13
N ALA A 320 -4.68 16.55 8.67
CA ALA A 320 -5.85 15.91 8.07
C ALA A 320 -7.02 16.89 7.93
N GLN A 321 -7.31 17.65 9.00
CA GLN A 321 -8.38 18.64 9.01
C GLN A 321 -8.13 19.78 8.00
N GLU A 322 -6.91 20.32 7.98
CA GLU A 322 -6.50 21.36 7.03
C GLU A 322 -6.70 20.93 5.58
N LEU A 323 -6.19 19.74 5.22
CA LEU A 323 -6.25 19.23 3.84
C LEU A 323 -7.67 18.87 3.39
N VAL A 324 -8.50 18.34 4.29
CA VAL A 324 -9.90 18.04 4.01
C VAL A 324 -10.72 19.32 3.88
N ASP A 325 -10.53 20.31 4.74
CA ASP A 325 -11.20 21.60 4.65
C ASP A 325 -10.80 22.39 3.39
N ALA A 326 -9.55 22.25 2.96
CA ALA A 326 -9.07 22.81 1.68
C ALA A 326 -9.58 22.03 0.44
N GLY A 327 -10.29 20.92 0.62
CA GLY A 327 -10.79 20.06 -0.47
C GLY A 327 -9.67 19.33 -1.24
N LEU A 328 -8.48 19.25 -0.67
CA LEU A 328 -7.32 18.60 -1.29
C LEU A 328 -7.36 17.08 -1.16
N ILE A 329 -7.95 16.57 -0.09
CA ILE A 329 -8.17 15.13 0.13
C ILE A 329 -9.59 14.87 0.64
N ASP A 330 -10.04 13.63 0.52
CA ASP A 330 -11.32 13.18 1.05
C ASP A 330 -11.16 12.39 2.34
N LEU A 331 -10.05 11.65 2.48
CA LEU A 331 -9.76 10.73 3.56
C LEU A 331 -8.29 10.86 3.99
N ALA A 332 -8.01 10.70 5.27
CA ALA A 332 -6.66 10.78 5.83
C ALA A 332 -6.21 9.41 6.35
N ALA A 333 -5.05 8.93 5.88
CA ALA A 333 -4.51 7.64 6.28
C ALA A 333 -3.39 7.77 7.31
N PHE A 334 -3.54 7.04 8.41
CA PHE A 334 -2.59 6.98 9.52
C PHE A 334 -1.93 5.60 9.56
N GLY A 335 -0.60 5.56 9.57
CA GLY A 335 0.19 4.34 9.70
C GLY A 335 0.64 4.10 11.14
N GLN A 336 1.85 4.55 11.48
CA GLN A 336 2.47 4.30 12.80
C GLN A 336 1.55 4.54 14.00
N PRO A 337 0.70 5.59 14.04
CA PRO A 337 -0.21 5.79 15.17
C PRO A 337 -1.15 4.60 15.42
N PHE A 338 -1.59 3.88 14.36
CA PHE A 338 -2.42 2.68 14.51
C PHE A 338 -1.67 1.47 15.08
N ILE A 339 -0.33 1.46 15.05
CA ILE A 339 0.43 0.34 15.63
C ILE A 339 0.16 0.26 17.13
N ALA A 340 0.37 1.37 17.86
CA ALA A 340 0.29 1.43 19.31
C ALA A 340 -1.07 1.88 19.86
N ASN A 341 -1.99 2.33 19.00
CA ASN A 341 -3.29 2.85 19.42
C ASN A 341 -4.41 2.11 18.67
N PRO A 342 -4.85 0.93 19.15
CA PRO A 342 -5.96 0.20 18.54
C PRO A 342 -7.26 1.04 18.51
N ASP A 343 -7.43 1.94 19.44
CA ASP A 343 -8.54 2.90 19.60
C ASP A 343 -8.22 4.31 19.04
N LEU A 344 -7.33 4.41 18.05
CA LEU A 344 -6.82 5.68 17.51
C LEU A 344 -7.95 6.67 17.17
N VAL A 345 -9.04 6.21 16.55
CA VAL A 345 -10.15 7.09 16.17
C VAL A 345 -10.76 7.78 17.39
N ALA A 346 -10.99 7.04 18.47
CA ALA A 346 -11.52 7.60 19.72
C ALA A 346 -10.53 8.59 20.36
N ARG A 347 -9.23 8.24 20.36
CA ARG A 347 -8.19 9.16 20.89
C ARG A 347 -8.13 10.46 20.10
N LEU A 348 -8.14 10.39 18.76
CA LEU A 348 -8.15 11.58 17.92
C LEU A 348 -9.41 12.43 18.13
N GLN A 349 -10.57 11.79 18.22
CA GLN A 349 -11.85 12.48 18.40
C GLN A 349 -11.96 13.20 19.75
N GLN A 350 -11.40 12.61 20.80
CA GLN A 350 -11.49 13.13 22.18
C GLN A 350 -10.25 13.92 22.60
N GLY A 351 -9.25 14.07 21.72
CA GLY A 351 -8.01 14.76 22.07
C GLY A 351 -7.16 14.04 23.12
N LEU A 352 -7.26 12.69 23.19
CA LEU A 352 -6.52 11.88 24.16
C LEU A 352 -5.05 11.67 23.70
N PRO A 353 -4.12 11.44 24.64
CA PRO A 353 -2.73 11.21 24.30
C PRO A 353 -2.55 9.92 23.47
N LEU A 354 -1.62 9.95 22.50
CA LEU A 354 -1.25 8.78 21.71
C LEU A 354 -0.08 8.06 22.39
N ALA A 355 -0.17 6.72 22.41
CA ALA A 355 0.96 5.88 22.78
C ALA A 355 1.95 5.79 21.60
N GLU A 356 3.24 5.80 21.92
CA GLU A 356 4.31 5.63 20.93
C GLU A 356 4.55 4.14 20.66
N PRO A 357 4.68 3.74 19.38
CA PRO A 357 4.96 2.35 19.05
C PRO A 357 6.43 1.99 19.27
N VAL A 358 6.67 0.81 19.79
CA VAL A 358 8.02 0.26 19.99
C VAL A 358 8.56 -0.24 18.67
N ARG A 359 9.60 0.42 18.14
CA ARG A 359 10.11 0.21 16.77
C ARG A 359 10.62 -1.22 16.54
N GLU A 360 11.24 -1.81 17.53
CA GLU A 360 11.81 -3.16 17.51
C GLU A 360 10.72 -4.24 17.28
N THR A 361 9.47 -3.91 17.60
CA THR A 361 8.31 -4.81 17.42
C THR A 361 7.53 -4.56 16.14
N TYR A 362 8.02 -3.75 15.19
CA TYR A 362 7.29 -3.46 13.97
C TYR A 362 7.14 -4.70 13.07
N TYR A 363 8.19 -5.51 12.96
CA TYR A 363 8.25 -6.66 12.07
C TYR A 363 8.57 -7.95 12.82
N GLY A 364 7.89 -9.04 12.45
CA GLY A 364 8.14 -10.35 13.05
C GLY A 364 7.66 -10.44 14.50
N GLY A 365 8.04 -11.51 15.18
CA GLY A 365 7.63 -11.79 16.55
C GLY A 365 6.22 -12.37 16.69
N GLY A 366 5.72 -12.38 17.92
CA GLY A 366 4.41 -12.89 18.30
C GLY A 366 3.39 -11.79 18.62
N ALA A 367 2.74 -11.92 19.78
CA ALA A 367 1.69 -11.02 20.26
C ALA A 367 2.23 -9.64 20.67
N GLU A 368 3.47 -9.59 21.16
CA GLU A 368 4.11 -8.37 21.66
C GLU A 368 4.25 -7.33 20.53
N GLY A 369 3.86 -6.08 20.84
CA GLY A 369 3.87 -4.98 19.86
C GLY A 369 2.91 -5.18 18.69
N TYR A 370 1.97 -6.13 18.78
CA TYR A 370 1.00 -6.43 17.75
C TYR A 370 -0.44 -6.34 18.26
N ILE A 371 -0.81 -7.19 19.23
CA ILE A 371 -2.16 -7.29 19.77
C ILE A 371 -2.25 -6.90 21.25
N ASP A 372 -1.15 -6.57 21.90
CA ASP A 372 -1.04 -6.31 23.33
C ASP A 372 -1.10 -4.82 23.72
N TYR A 373 -1.10 -3.89 22.73
CA TYR A 373 -1.30 -2.48 23.02
C TYR A 373 -2.71 -2.23 23.58
N PRO A 374 -2.82 -1.64 24.81
CA PRO A 374 -4.12 -1.42 25.42
C PRO A 374 -4.85 -0.23 24.81
N PRO A 375 -6.19 -0.26 24.79
CA PRO A 375 -6.96 0.94 24.60
C PRO A 375 -6.72 1.93 25.76
N TYR A 376 -6.97 3.22 25.48
CA TYR A 376 -6.82 4.26 26.50
C TYR A 376 -7.75 3.98 27.68
N ARG A 377 -7.19 4.05 28.88
CA ARG A 377 -7.95 3.99 30.15
C ARG A 377 -7.69 5.28 30.91
N ASN A 378 -8.76 5.96 31.31
CA ASN A 378 -8.61 7.02 32.32
C ASN A 378 -8.08 6.36 33.59
N GLU A 379 -6.89 6.75 34.04
CA GLU A 379 -6.45 6.44 35.40
C GLU A 379 -7.40 7.18 36.34
N GLN A 380 -8.27 6.44 37.02
CA GLN A 380 -9.14 6.95 38.10
C GLN A 380 -8.32 7.07 39.38
#